data_4b1ac71b65f670716fba20a369cb1d1f
#
_entry.id   4b1ac71b65f670716fba20a369cb1d1f
#
_cell.length_a   1.000
_cell.length_b   1.000
_cell.length_c   1.000
_cell.angle_alpha   90.00
_cell.angle_beta   90.00
_cell.angle_gamma   90.00
#
_symmetry.space_group_name_H-M   'P 1'
#
loop_
_entity.id
_entity.type
_entity.pdbx_description
1 polymer ?
#
loop_
_entity_poly.entity_id
_entity_poly.type
_entity_poly.pdbx_seq_one_letter_code
_entity_poly.pdbx_strand_id
1 'polypeptide(L)'
;MSRDFYDSSMTNAYLSLALFSALIVLGMIRRSWLDLLWVLAGGLVLAVLDYRVMGFPRMLIAGFSFAGLAAFAAQGTHAIWAEGEERKLLLYGFVPVVLFVGSEWMASTLLDITEMLHPKTFDLFLYSFDSSLRVPISFLVGQTLSRWPLLWRVSLIFYIALPLPLGLVYAAHLRHTKQNALAVMIAFLVTGPLGVMFYNMLPACGPVHLFGAAFPWHPLVATDARRLRIVPVLLKGARNAIPSLHMTWVLLIWWNSRGLPRWVRAIALAFVWFTVLATLGTGEHYFVDLVVAFPFSLMVQALCSYSLPFRNGERRTAFLFGTFVTLIWLALLSYATRLFWISPLVPWAMIIATVSSSVFCWHRLLRARPSELPARSLAAAAGAAS
;
A
#
# COMPACT_ATOMS: atom_id res chain seq x y z
N MET A 1 24.09 11.92 0.85
CA MET A 1 23.90 10.46 0.88
C MET A 1 23.63 10.03 -0.54
N SER A 2 24.39 9.10 -1.13
CA SER A 2 24.16 8.73 -2.53
C SER A 2 22.81 8.03 -2.67
N ARG A 3 22.12 8.22 -3.80
CA ARG A 3 20.82 7.63 -4.10
C ARG A 3 20.88 6.09 -4.00
N ASP A 4 21.95 5.50 -4.48
CA ASP A 4 22.17 4.04 -4.45
C ASP A 4 22.22 3.46 -3.01
N PHE A 5 22.73 4.24 -2.05
CA PHE A 5 22.75 3.82 -0.65
C PHE A 5 21.34 3.89 -0.01
N TYR A 6 20.55 4.89 -0.41
CA TYR A 6 19.16 5.03 0.05
C TYR A 6 18.30 3.86 -0.49
N ASP A 7 18.39 3.59 -1.78
CA ASP A 7 17.60 2.54 -2.44
C ASP A 7 17.95 1.15 -1.89
N SER A 8 19.22 0.83 -1.72
CA SER A 8 19.65 -0.46 -1.14
C SER A 8 19.26 -0.61 0.34
N SER A 9 19.29 0.46 1.12
CA SER A 9 18.88 0.42 2.53
C SER A 9 17.37 0.28 2.70
N MET A 10 16.57 0.87 1.81
CA MET A 10 15.12 0.75 1.79
C MET A 10 14.67 -0.66 1.42
N THR A 11 15.25 -1.27 0.38
CA THR A 11 14.96 -2.65 -0.01
C THR A 11 15.28 -3.62 1.13
N ASN A 12 16.41 -3.47 1.80
CA ASN A 12 16.77 -4.29 2.95
C ASN A 12 15.79 -4.10 4.12
N ALA A 13 15.34 -2.87 4.38
CA ALA A 13 14.35 -2.59 5.42
C ALA A 13 12.99 -3.22 5.10
N TYR A 14 12.53 -3.13 3.85
CA TYR A 14 11.29 -3.75 3.41
C TYR A 14 11.31 -5.27 3.57
N LEU A 15 12.37 -5.95 3.11
CA LEU A 15 12.53 -7.40 3.28
C LEU A 15 12.56 -7.80 4.76
N SER A 16 13.23 -7.01 5.61
CA SER A 16 13.26 -7.24 7.04
C SER A 16 11.88 -7.17 7.68
N LEU A 17 11.08 -6.19 7.27
CA LEU A 17 9.70 -6.01 7.74
C LEU A 17 8.75 -7.06 7.15
N ALA A 18 9.00 -7.51 5.92
CA ALA A 18 8.29 -8.62 5.32
C ALA A 18 8.49 -9.92 6.13
N LEU A 19 9.72 -10.22 6.51
CA LEU A 19 10.03 -11.34 7.41
C LEU A 19 9.39 -11.15 8.79
N PHE A 20 9.48 -9.95 9.36
CA PHE A 20 8.88 -9.65 10.67
C PHE A 20 7.36 -9.83 10.68
N SER A 21 6.69 -9.70 9.54
CA SER A 21 5.25 -9.99 9.44
C SER A 21 4.91 -11.43 9.84
N ALA A 22 5.85 -12.38 9.73
CA ALA A 22 5.66 -13.75 10.21
C ALA A 22 5.40 -13.81 11.71
N LEU A 23 6.07 -12.94 12.50
CA LEU A 23 5.84 -12.86 13.95
C LEU A 23 4.41 -12.41 14.26
N ILE A 24 3.91 -11.41 13.51
CA ILE A 24 2.52 -10.94 13.65
C ILE A 24 1.54 -12.07 13.31
N VAL A 25 1.78 -12.76 12.20
CA VAL A 25 0.92 -13.86 11.74
C VAL A 25 0.93 -15.00 12.76
N LEU A 26 2.10 -15.44 13.22
CA LEU A 26 2.23 -16.48 14.23
C LEU A 26 1.52 -16.10 15.53
N GLY A 27 1.75 -14.89 16.06
CA GLY A 27 1.10 -14.40 17.28
C GLY A 27 -0.42 -14.30 17.15
N MET A 28 -0.92 -13.96 15.97
CA MET A 28 -2.35 -13.94 15.70
C MET A 28 -2.95 -15.35 15.58
N ILE A 29 -2.22 -16.32 15.05
CA ILE A 29 -2.70 -17.72 14.89
C ILE A 29 -2.64 -18.47 16.21
N ARG A 30 -1.47 -18.51 16.86
CA ARG A 30 -1.22 -19.36 18.04
C ARG A 30 -1.69 -18.72 19.35
N ARG A 31 -1.59 -17.40 19.50
CA ARG A 31 -1.90 -16.65 20.75
C ARG A 31 -1.15 -17.17 21.99
N SER A 32 0.01 -17.79 21.81
CA SER A 32 0.85 -18.32 22.88
C SER A 32 1.95 -17.35 23.23
N TRP A 33 1.98 -16.88 24.48
CA TRP A 33 3.07 -16.02 24.97
C TRP A 33 4.40 -16.76 25.01
N LEU A 34 4.38 -18.06 25.28
CA LEU A 34 5.59 -18.88 25.28
C LEU A 34 6.18 -18.99 23.88
N ASP A 35 5.34 -19.20 22.83
CA ASP A 35 5.81 -19.22 21.46
C ASP A 35 6.45 -17.87 21.07
N LEU A 36 5.82 -16.76 21.46
CA LEU A 36 6.37 -15.43 21.19
C LEU A 36 7.70 -15.19 21.92
N LEU A 37 7.82 -15.61 23.17
CA LEU A 37 9.07 -15.51 23.94
C LEU A 37 10.17 -16.35 23.30
N TRP A 38 9.91 -17.60 22.91
CA TRP A 38 10.88 -18.46 22.22
C TRP A 38 11.32 -17.87 20.88
N VAL A 39 10.40 -17.31 20.11
CA VAL A 39 10.71 -16.63 18.84
C VAL A 39 11.58 -15.39 19.07
N LEU A 40 11.26 -14.58 20.06
CA LEU A 40 12.06 -13.40 20.38
C LEU A 40 13.46 -13.79 20.90
N ALA A 41 13.55 -14.81 21.76
CA ALA A 41 14.82 -15.34 22.22
C ALA A 41 15.66 -15.91 21.07
N GLY A 42 15.07 -16.72 20.20
CA GLY A 42 15.73 -17.26 19.00
C GLY A 42 16.19 -16.14 18.05
N GLY A 43 15.36 -15.13 17.82
CA GLY A 43 15.71 -13.94 17.04
C GLY A 43 16.89 -13.17 17.65
N LEU A 44 16.91 -13.02 18.97
CA LEU A 44 18.02 -12.38 19.69
C LEU A 44 19.32 -13.20 19.55
N VAL A 45 19.24 -14.52 19.68
CA VAL A 45 20.41 -15.41 19.48
C VAL A 45 20.97 -15.24 18.06
N LEU A 46 20.11 -15.25 17.04
CA LEU A 46 20.52 -15.04 15.65
C LEU A 46 21.15 -13.66 15.46
N ALA A 47 20.58 -12.62 16.07
CA ALA A 47 21.12 -11.26 16.00
C ALA A 47 22.50 -11.15 16.67
N VAL A 48 22.72 -11.84 17.81
CA VAL A 48 24.00 -11.88 18.49
C VAL A 48 25.05 -12.65 17.68
N LEU A 49 24.66 -13.76 17.05
CA LEU A 49 25.54 -14.53 16.16
C LEU A 49 25.96 -13.70 14.95
N ASP A 50 25.01 -13.02 14.30
CA ASP A 50 25.31 -12.12 13.17
C ASP A 50 26.28 -10.99 13.59
N TYR A 51 26.04 -10.37 14.74
CA TYR A 51 26.94 -9.36 15.30
C TYR A 51 28.36 -9.89 15.51
N ARG A 52 28.49 -11.11 16.02
CA ARG A 52 29.81 -11.76 16.26
C ARG A 52 30.56 -12.07 14.98
N VAL A 53 29.83 -12.43 13.91
CA VAL A 53 30.43 -12.87 12.64
C VAL A 53 30.67 -11.67 11.70
N MET A 54 29.74 -10.73 11.60
CA MET A 54 29.74 -9.66 10.59
C MET A 54 30.18 -8.30 11.12
N GLY A 55 30.25 -8.10 12.47
CA GLY A 55 30.57 -6.79 13.05
C GLY A 55 29.44 -5.77 12.92
N PHE A 56 29.60 -4.61 13.60
CA PHE A 56 28.59 -3.55 13.65
C PHE A 56 28.43 -2.79 12.31
N PRO A 57 27.27 -2.19 11.91
CA PRO A 57 26.13 -1.65 12.68
C PRO A 57 24.73 -1.96 12.11
N ARG A 58 24.40 -3.16 11.76
CA ARG A 58 23.11 -3.53 11.14
C ARG A 58 22.03 -3.94 12.16
N MET A 59 22.30 -3.85 13.46
CA MET A 59 21.53 -4.50 14.54
C MET A 59 20.03 -4.22 14.53
N LEU A 60 19.57 -3.02 14.23
CA LEU A 60 18.13 -2.72 14.38
C LEU A 60 17.31 -3.38 13.25
N ILE A 61 17.74 -3.22 12.01
CA ILE A 61 17.07 -3.79 10.83
C ILE A 61 17.24 -5.32 10.82
N ALA A 62 18.45 -5.81 11.11
CA ALA A 62 18.73 -7.23 11.23
C ALA A 62 17.91 -7.89 12.35
N GLY A 63 17.70 -7.21 13.48
CA GLY A 63 16.86 -7.71 14.58
C GLY A 63 15.43 -8.04 14.15
N PHE A 64 14.81 -7.21 13.32
CA PHE A 64 13.49 -7.50 12.76
C PHE A 64 13.51 -8.72 11.84
N SER A 65 14.54 -8.85 10.99
CA SER A 65 14.72 -10.01 10.12
C SER A 65 14.86 -11.31 10.91
N PHE A 66 15.70 -11.31 11.96
CA PHE A 66 15.95 -12.50 12.76
C PHE A 66 14.76 -12.92 13.61
N ALA A 67 14.01 -11.98 14.19
CA ALA A 67 12.75 -12.28 14.85
C ALA A 67 11.73 -12.86 13.87
N GLY A 68 11.67 -12.33 12.65
CA GLY A 68 10.83 -12.85 11.58
C GLY A 68 11.23 -14.25 11.13
N LEU A 69 12.52 -14.51 10.93
CA LEU A 69 13.05 -15.85 10.60
C LEU A 69 12.78 -16.86 11.70
N ALA A 70 12.98 -16.47 12.96
CA ALA A 70 12.67 -17.33 14.10
C ALA A 70 11.18 -17.66 14.17
N ALA A 71 10.29 -16.67 13.89
CA ALA A 71 8.84 -16.86 13.80
C ALA A 71 8.48 -17.81 12.65
N PHE A 72 9.09 -17.62 11.50
CA PHE A 72 8.90 -18.47 10.33
C PHE A 72 9.33 -19.92 10.60
N ALA A 73 10.49 -20.11 11.23
CA ALA A 73 10.98 -21.43 11.63
C ALA A 73 10.07 -22.08 12.68
N ALA A 74 9.67 -21.34 13.72
CA ALA A 74 8.74 -21.82 14.74
C ALA A 74 7.39 -22.23 14.12
N GLN A 75 6.87 -21.44 13.20
CA GLN A 75 5.64 -21.77 12.47
C GLN A 75 5.79 -23.06 11.65
N GLY A 76 6.95 -23.28 11.00
CA GLY A 76 7.29 -24.51 10.30
C GLY A 76 7.33 -25.72 11.23
N THR A 77 8.02 -25.58 12.36
CA THR A 77 8.10 -26.62 13.39
C THR A 77 6.70 -27.01 13.89
N HIS A 78 5.88 -26.01 14.24
CA HIS A 78 4.50 -26.29 14.65
C HIS A 78 3.68 -26.94 13.54
N ALA A 79 3.84 -26.55 12.27
CA ALA A 79 3.12 -27.14 11.14
C ALA A 79 3.49 -28.62 10.89
N ILE A 80 4.71 -29.05 11.26
CA ILE A 80 5.14 -30.45 11.17
C ILE A 80 4.36 -31.33 12.17
N TRP A 81 4.18 -30.83 13.39
CA TRP A 81 3.56 -31.57 14.48
C TRP A 81 2.05 -31.36 14.61
N ALA A 82 1.51 -30.33 13.98
CA ALA A 82 0.07 -30.05 13.98
C ALA A 82 -0.68 -30.95 12.99
N GLU A 83 -1.94 -31.19 13.28
CA GLU A 83 -2.83 -31.97 12.44
C GLU A 83 -4.08 -31.17 12.03
N GLY A 84 -4.80 -31.67 11.04
CA GLY A 84 -6.13 -31.16 10.64
C GLY A 84 -6.13 -29.67 10.26
N GLU A 85 -7.04 -28.92 10.85
CA GLU A 85 -7.25 -27.49 10.54
C GLU A 85 -6.15 -26.60 11.12
N GLU A 86 -5.53 -26.97 12.23
CA GLU A 86 -4.41 -26.22 12.80
C GLU A 86 -3.22 -26.22 11.86
N ARG A 87 -2.84 -27.39 11.32
CA ARG A 87 -1.78 -27.51 10.31
C ARG A 87 -2.06 -26.65 9.09
N LYS A 88 -3.29 -26.67 8.57
CA LYS A 88 -3.66 -25.84 7.44
C LYS A 88 -3.52 -24.35 7.75
N LEU A 89 -3.95 -23.94 8.95
CA LEU A 89 -3.86 -22.55 9.38
C LEU A 89 -2.40 -22.07 9.43
N LEU A 90 -1.50 -22.89 9.99
CA LEU A 90 -0.07 -22.62 10.04
C LEU A 90 0.55 -22.57 8.64
N LEU A 91 0.18 -23.48 7.74
CA LEU A 91 0.65 -23.47 6.35
C LEU A 91 0.19 -22.21 5.60
N TYR A 92 -1.07 -21.80 5.75
CA TYR A 92 -1.54 -20.52 5.19
C TYR A 92 -0.82 -19.31 5.77
N GLY A 93 -0.32 -19.40 7.01
CA GLY A 93 0.46 -18.33 7.63
C GLY A 93 1.80 -18.01 6.94
N PHE A 94 2.33 -18.90 6.11
CA PHE A 94 3.53 -18.64 5.31
C PHE A 94 3.26 -17.73 4.10
N VAL A 95 2.02 -17.67 3.64
CA VAL A 95 1.64 -16.98 2.40
C VAL A 95 2.12 -15.52 2.36
N PRO A 96 1.92 -14.68 3.41
CA PRO A 96 2.36 -13.29 3.36
C PRO A 96 3.87 -13.16 3.12
N VAL A 97 4.68 -13.87 3.89
CA VAL A 97 6.15 -13.75 3.81
C VAL A 97 6.68 -14.18 2.45
N VAL A 98 6.24 -15.34 1.96
CA VAL A 98 6.69 -15.87 0.66
C VAL A 98 6.31 -14.94 -0.48
N LEU A 99 5.08 -14.42 -0.45
CA LEU A 99 4.59 -13.54 -1.50
C LEU A 99 5.21 -12.14 -1.42
N PHE A 100 5.52 -11.63 -0.23
CA PHE A 100 6.22 -10.35 -0.10
C PHE A 100 7.63 -10.39 -0.67
N VAL A 101 8.40 -11.42 -0.33
CA VAL A 101 9.76 -11.58 -0.87
C VAL A 101 9.74 -11.71 -2.39
N GLY A 102 8.78 -12.48 -2.93
CA GLY A 102 8.63 -12.63 -4.38
C GLY A 102 8.14 -11.34 -5.07
N SER A 103 7.23 -10.58 -4.43
CA SER A 103 6.69 -9.34 -5.01
C SER A 103 7.73 -8.22 -5.07
N GLU A 104 8.65 -8.14 -4.13
CA GLU A 104 9.71 -7.13 -4.13
C GLU A 104 10.64 -7.27 -5.33
N TRP A 105 11.10 -8.49 -5.59
CA TRP A 105 11.92 -8.77 -6.76
C TRP A 105 11.20 -8.45 -8.08
N MET A 106 9.93 -8.82 -8.18
CA MET A 106 9.12 -8.53 -9.36
C MET A 106 8.88 -7.02 -9.53
N ALA A 107 8.61 -6.30 -8.43
CA ALA A 107 8.31 -4.87 -8.47
C ALA A 107 9.52 -4.07 -8.96
N SER A 108 10.71 -4.31 -8.43
CA SER A 108 11.93 -3.61 -8.85
C SER A 108 12.21 -3.82 -10.34
N THR A 109 12.17 -5.07 -10.81
CA THR A 109 12.39 -5.39 -12.23
C THR A 109 11.37 -4.73 -13.16
N LEU A 110 10.08 -4.72 -12.78
CA LEU A 110 9.03 -4.09 -13.60
C LEU A 110 9.18 -2.57 -13.64
N LEU A 111 9.62 -1.93 -12.54
CA LEU A 111 9.87 -0.49 -12.51
C LEU A 111 11.06 -0.09 -13.36
N ASP A 112 12.14 -0.86 -13.33
CA ASP A 112 13.31 -0.65 -14.21
C ASP A 112 12.91 -0.71 -15.69
N ILE A 113 12.08 -1.68 -16.05
CA ILE A 113 11.54 -1.80 -17.42
C ILE A 113 10.73 -0.56 -17.80
N THR A 114 9.89 -0.01 -16.90
CA THR A 114 9.13 1.22 -17.22
C THR A 114 10.05 2.41 -17.48
N GLU A 115 11.15 2.54 -16.74
CA GLU A 115 12.14 3.60 -16.97
C GLU A 115 12.81 3.47 -18.34
N MET A 116 13.17 2.26 -18.74
CA MET A 116 13.77 1.98 -20.04
C MET A 116 12.82 2.25 -21.21
N LEU A 117 11.55 1.88 -21.08
CA LEU A 117 10.54 2.08 -22.13
C LEU A 117 10.13 3.54 -22.29
N HIS A 118 10.14 4.33 -21.21
CA HIS A 118 9.64 5.70 -21.19
C HIS A 118 10.70 6.69 -20.70
N PRO A 119 11.67 7.10 -21.54
CA PRO A 119 12.68 8.10 -21.15
C PRO A 119 12.08 9.46 -20.84
N LYS A 120 10.95 9.80 -21.48
CA LYS A 120 10.19 11.03 -21.22
C LYS A 120 9.02 10.76 -20.29
N THR A 121 8.74 11.72 -19.39
CA THR A 121 7.70 11.62 -18.36
C THR A 121 6.70 12.76 -18.46
N PHE A 122 5.51 12.55 -17.92
CA PHE A 122 4.40 13.50 -17.92
C PHE A 122 4.33 14.32 -16.62
N ASP A 123 5.42 14.48 -15.90
CA ASP A 123 5.47 15.18 -14.61
C ASP A 123 4.96 16.62 -14.69
N LEU A 124 5.25 17.37 -15.76
CA LEU A 124 4.70 18.72 -15.95
C LEU A 124 3.17 18.74 -16.08
N PHE A 125 2.57 17.68 -16.59
CA PHE A 125 1.11 17.57 -16.72
C PHE A 125 0.48 17.39 -15.34
N LEU A 126 1.03 16.51 -14.49
CA LEU A 126 0.57 16.27 -13.13
C LEU A 126 0.81 17.50 -12.26
N TYR A 127 1.99 18.12 -12.37
CA TYR A 127 2.30 19.35 -11.67
C TYR A 127 1.36 20.51 -12.06
N SER A 128 1.01 20.62 -13.36
CA SER A 128 0.05 21.60 -13.84
C SER A 128 -1.32 21.42 -13.18
N PHE A 129 -1.78 20.17 -13.03
CA PHE A 129 -3.02 19.88 -12.32
C PHE A 129 -2.91 20.31 -10.84
N ASP A 130 -1.90 19.85 -10.11
CA ASP A 130 -1.71 20.20 -8.69
C ASP A 130 -1.62 21.72 -8.48
N SER A 131 -0.95 22.43 -9.39
CA SER A 131 -0.86 23.90 -9.35
C SER A 131 -2.17 24.59 -9.60
N SER A 132 -3.11 23.98 -10.37
CA SER A 132 -4.44 24.51 -10.62
C SER A 132 -5.33 24.56 -9.38
N LEU A 133 -5.01 23.76 -8.35
CA LEU A 133 -5.64 23.78 -7.02
C LEU A 133 -5.34 25.08 -6.25
N ARG A 134 -4.37 25.87 -6.68
CA ARG A 134 -3.85 27.08 -6.00
C ARG A 134 -3.20 26.82 -4.66
N VAL A 135 -3.02 25.57 -4.27
CA VAL A 135 -2.37 25.13 -3.04
C VAL A 135 -1.31 24.08 -3.41
N PRO A 136 -0.03 24.32 -3.18
CA PRO A 136 1.04 23.38 -3.52
C PRO A 136 1.14 22.27 -2.44
N ILE A 137 0.18 21.34 -2.43
CA ILE A 137 -0.06 20.39 -1.33
C ILE A 137 1.20 19.56 -1.03
N SER A 138 1.82 18.93 -2.03
CA SER A 138 3.04 18.12 -1.83
C SER A 138 4.18 18.94 -1.24
N PHE A 139 4.36 20.20 -1.68
CA PHE A 139 5.39 21.10 -1.15
C PHE A 139 5.10 21.49 0.31
N LEU A 140 3.84 21.80 0.66
CA LEU A 140 3.45 22.14 2.03
C LEU A 140 3.68 20.96 2.98
N VAL A 141 3.31 19.75 2.56
CA VAL A 141 3.56 18.54 3.35
C VAL A 141 5.07 18.30 3.49
N GLY A 142 5.84 18.43 2.41
CA GLY A 142 7.30 18.31 2.43
C GLY A 142 7.97 19.31 3.36
N GLN A 143 7.57 20.59 3.31
CA GLN A 143 8.05 21.63 4.23
C GLN A 143 7.70 21.30 5.69
N THR A 144 6.49 20.81 5.93
CA THR A 144 6.04 20.42 7.28
C THR A 144 6.90 19.28 7.81
N LEU A 145 7.10 18.22 7.02
CA LEU A 145 7.93 17.09 7.42
C LEU A 145 9.40 17.50 7.62
N SER A 146 9.92 18.41 6.80
CA SER A 146 11.30 18.92 6.96
C SER A 146 11.48 19.71 8.26
N ARG A 147 10.44 20.38 8.76
CA ARG A 147 10.45 21.10 10.05
C ARG A 147 10.29 20.18 11.25
N TRP A 148 9.71 18.97 11.07
CA TRP A 148 9.40 18.03 12.13
C TRP A 148 10.09 16.68 11.89
N PRO A 149 11.41 16.54 12.24
CA PRO A 149 12.18 15.32 11.95
C PRO A 149 11.59 14.03 12.53
N LEU A 150 10.92 14.11 13.67
CA LEU A 150 10.24 12.94 14.26
C LEU A 150 9.05 12.50 13.39
N LEU A 151 8.22 13.45 12.96
CA LEU A 151 7.09 13.17 12.07
C LEU A 151 7.58 12.60 10.73
N TRP A 152 8.68 13.14 10.19
CA TRP A 152 9.33 12.60 9.00
C TRP A 152 9.71 11.12 9.18
N ARG A 153 10.45 10.80 10.25
CA ARG A 153 10.89 9.43 10.52
C ARG A 153 9.71 8.48 10.72
N VAL A 154 8.70 8.90 11.49
CA VAL A 154 7.51 8.09 11.72
C VAL A 154 6.77 7.85 10.41
N SER A 155 6.54 8.87 9.59
CA SER A 155 5.88 8.73 8.29
C SER A 155 6.63 7.76 7.37
N LEU A 156 7.97 7.86 7.32
CA LEU A 156 8.81 6.97 6.53
C LEU A 156 8.75 5.51 7.02
N ILE A 157 8.75 5.30 8.35
CA ILE A 157 8.58 3.95 8.91
C ILE A 157 7.25 3.35 8.47
N PHE A 158 6.15 4.10 8.58
CA PHE A 158 4.84 3.63 8.10
C PHE A 158 4.83 3.34 6.61
N TYR A 159 5.52 4.14 5.81
CA TYR A 159 5.61 3.97 4.37
C TYR A 159 6.27 2.64 3.97
N ILE A 160 7.41 2.29 4.62
CA ILE A 160 8.14 1.05 4.32
C ILE A 160 7.55 -0.17 5.03
N ALA A 161 6.78 0.02 6.10
CA ALA A 161 6.27 -1.05 6.94
C ALA A 161 4.93 -1.65 6.47
N LEU A 162 4.55 -1.47 5.21
CA LEU A 162 3.33 -2.03 4.62
C LEU A 162 3.14 -3.55 4.83
N PRO A 163 4.18 -4.39 4.87
CA PRO A 163 4.02 -5.80 5.19
C PRO A 163 3.34 -6.07 6.54
N LEU A 164 3.53 -5.18 7.53
CA LEU A 164 2.99 -5.39 8.88
C LEU A 164 1.46 -5.29 8.96
N PRO A 165 0.80 -4.19 8.52
CA PRO A 165 -0.64 -4.10 8.56
C PRO A 165 -1.31 -5.09 7.59
N LEU A 166 -0.66 -5.45 6.48
CA LEU A 166 -1.18 -6.47 5.58
C LEU A 166 -1.13 -7.85 6.26
N GLY A 167 -0.02 -8.24 6.88
CA GLY A 167 0.10 -9.47 7.65
C GLY A 167 -0.91 -9.52 8.79
N LEU A 168 -1.14 -8.40 9.49
CA LEU A 168 -2.13 -8.29 10.55
C LEU A 168 -3.57 -8.50 10.05
N VAL A 169 -3.98 -7.80 8.99
CA VAL A 169 -5.33 -7.92 8.41
C VAL A 169 -5.52 -9.32 7.81
N TYR A 170 -4.51 -9.84 7.13
CA TYR A 170 -4.50 -11.21 6.62
C TYR A 170 -4.73 -12.24 7.73
N ALA A 171 -3.92 -12.21 8.79
CA ALA A 171 -4.02 -13.15 9.90
C ALA A 171 -5.33 -13.03 10.68
N ALA A 172 -5.85 -11.80 10.82
CA ALA A 172 -7.15 -11.58 11.43
C ALA A 172 -8.28 -12.22 10.62
N HIS A 173 -8.25 -12.12 9.29
CA HIS A 173 -9.22 -12.81 8.43
C HIS A 173 -9.01 -14.33 8.40
N LEU A 174 -7.76 -14.79 8.39
CA LEU A 174 -7.44 -16.22 8.33
C LEU A 174 -8.09 -17.02 9.47
N ARG A 175 -8.29 -16.39 10.62
CA ARG A 175 -8.99 -16.99 11.78
C ARG A 175 -10.49 -17.13 11.59
N HIS A 176 -11.09 -16.35 10.70
CA HIS A 176 -12.52 -16.37 10.42
C HIS A 176 -12.81 -17.14 9.13
N THR A 177 -12.21 -16.69 8.02
CA THR A 177 -12.37 -17.34 6.71
C THR A 177 -11.08 -17.24 5.90
N LYS A 178 -10.60 -18.40 5.40
CA LYS A 178 -9.43 -18.50 4.53
C LYS A 178 -9.64 -17.72 3.23
N GLN A 179 -10.86 -17.72 2.70
CA GLN A 179 -11.19 -17.03 1.46
C GLN A 179 -11.00 -15.52 1.55
N ASN A 180 -11.42 -14.90 2.66
CA ASN A 180 -11.23 -13.46 2.86
C ASN A 180 -9.76 -13.11 3.05
N ALA A 181 -8.99 -13.93 3.79
CA ALA A 181 -7.55 -13.74 3.93
C ALA A 181 -6.85 -13.76 2.57
N LEU A 182 -7.10 -14.78 1.75
CA LEU A 182 -6.51 -14.89 0.42
C LEU A 182 -6.95 -13.74 -0.50
N ALA A 183 -8.21 -13.30 -0.43
CA ALA A 183 -8.69 -12.17 -1.23
C ALA A 183 -7.91 -10.87 -0.93
N VAL A 184 -7.59 -10.61 0.35
CA VAL A 184 -6.77 -9.46 0.76
C VAL A 184 -5.37 -9.57 0.16
N MET A 185 -4.74 -10.75 0.24
CA MET A 185 -3.41 -10.99 -0.29
C MET A 185 -3.36 -10.87 -1.80
N ILE A 186 -4.33 -11.46 -2.50
CA ILE A 186 -4.41 -11.39 -3.97
C ILE A 186 -4.66 -9.94 -4.41
N ALA A 187 -5.51 -9.19 -3.71
CA ALA A 187 -5.72 -7.77 -4.02
C ALA A 187 -4.42 -6.96 -3.91
N PHE A 188 -3.62 -7.22 -2.87
CA PHE A 188 -2.31 -6.60 -2.73
C PHE A 188 -1.38 -6.93 -3.89
N LEU A 189 -1.25 -8.22 -4.24
CA LEU A 189 -0.34 -8.69 -5.30
C LEU A 189 -0.76 -8.21 -6.70
N VAL A 190 -2.05 -8.27 -7.01
CA VAL A 190 -2.58 -7.86 -8.33
C VAL A 190 -2.45 -6.35 -8.54
N THR A 191 -2.41 -5.57 -7.46
CA THR A 191 -2.20 -4.11 -7.52
C THR A 191 -0.90 -3.75 -8.24
N GLY A 192 0.20 -4.45 -7.99
CA GLY A 192 1.50 -4.18 -8.63
C GLY A 192 1.45 -4.30 -10.15
N PRO A 193 1.18 -5.47 -10.74
CA PRO A 193 1.09 -5.64 -12.19
C PRO A 193 0.07 -4.73 -12.87
N LEU A 194 -1.11 -4.54 -12.27
CA LEU A 194 -2.10 -3.60 -12.79
C LEU A 194 -1.58 -2.15 -12.75
N GLY A 195 -0.92 -1.75 -11.66
CA GLY A 195 -0.30 -0.42 -11.55
C GLY A 195 0.72 -0.18 -12.65
N VAL A 196 1.60 -1.16 -12.93
CA VAL A 196 2.58 -1.07 -14.02
C VAL A 196 1.91 -0.85 -15.39
N MET A 197 0.75 -1.45 -15.65
CA MET A 197 0.00 -1.16 -16.87
C MET A 197 -0.38 0.32 -16.97
N PHE A 198 -0.85 0.92 -15.88
CA PHE A 198 -1.21 2.35 -15.85
C PHE A 198 0.03 3.26 -15.89
N TYR A 199 1.15 2.86 -15.29
CA TYR A 199 2.42 3.58 -15.38
C TYR A 199 2.94 3.70 -16.82
N ASN A 200 2.72 2.67 -17.64
CA ASN A 200 3.05 2.73 -19.06
C ASN A 200 2.09 3.62 -19.88
N MET A 201 0.88 3.90 -19.37
CA MET A 201 -0.06 4.81 -20.04
C MET A 201 0.24 6.29 -19.76
N LEU A 202 0.67 6.61 -18.54
CA LEU A 202 1.04 7.98 -18.13
C LEU A 202 2.30 7.94 -17.25
N PRO A 203 3.49 7.74 -17.85
CA PRO A 203 4.73 7.61 -17.10
C PRO A 203 5.10 8.93 -16.41
N ALA A 204 5.24 8.90 -15.08
CA ALA A 204 5.61 10.03 -14.24
C ALA A 204 6.40 9.55 -13.02
N CYS A 205 7.27 10.40 -12.47
CA CYS A 205 8.19 10.07 -11.38
C CYS A 205 7.80 10.70 -10.04
N GLY A 206 7.30 11.94 -10.05
CA GLY A 206 6.96 12.71 -8.86
C GLY A 206 7.73 14.03 -8.71
N PRO A 207 7.24 14.94 -7.83
CA PRO A 207 7.79 16.29 -7.68
C PRO A 207 9.28 16.34 -7.36
N VAL A 208 9.79 15.42 -6.54
CA VAL A 208 11.23 15.41 -6.16
C VAL A 208 12.13 15.18 -7.37
N HIS A 209 11.68 14.46 -8.37
CA HIS A 209 12.42 14.21 -9.60
C HIS A 209 12.37 15.42 -10.55
N LEU A 210 11.23 16.13 -10.58
CA LEU A 210 11.04 17.31 -11.43
C LEU A 210 11.79 18.52 -10.87
N PHE A 211 11.77 18.74 -9.55
CA PHE A 211 12.31 19.91 -8.90
C PHE A 211 13.71 19.69 -8.27
N GLY A 212 14.12 18.44 -8.09
CA GLY A 212 15.40 18.09 -7.49
C GLY A 212 15.60 18.75 -6.12
N ALA A 213 16.72 19.45 -5.94
CA ALA A 213 17.06 20.14 -4.70
C ALA A 213 16.13 21.33 -4.35
N ALA A 214 15.32 21.81 -5.29
CA ALA A 214 14.35 22.88 -5.03
C ALA A 214 13.10 22.36 -4.26
N PHE A 215 12.82 21.08 -4.32
CA PHE A 215 11.76 20.47 -3.49
C PHE A 215 12.24 20.33 -2.04
N PRO A 216 11.43 20.64 -1.02
CA PRO A 216 10.03 21.16 -1.10
C PRO A 216 9.93 22.69 -0.97
N TRP A 217 11.02 23.45 -1.17
CA TRP A 217 11.09 24.86 -0.76
C TRP A 217 10.64 25.86 -1.84
N HIS A 218 10.74 25.48 -3.11
CA HIS A 218 10.54 26.42 -4.22
C HIS A 218 9.48 25.90 -5.21
N PRO A 219 8.17 25.86 -4.82
CA PRO A 219 7.10 25.63 -5.78
C PRO A 219 7.02 26.82 -6.74
N LEU A 220 6.65 26.58 -7.99
CA LEU A 220 6.31 27.66 -8.89
C LEU A 220 5.04 28.37 -8.43
N VAL A 221 5.02 29.70 -8.56
CA VAL A 221 3.80 30.47 -8.32
C VAL A 221 2.75 30.05 -9.34
N ALA A 222 1.48 30.01 -8.94
CA ALA A 222 0.39 29.51 -9.79
C ALA A 222 0.27 30.26 -11.15
N THR A 223 0.60 31.56 -11.19
CA THR A 223 0.66 32.37 -12.43
C THR A 223 1.70 31.86 -13.39
N ASP A 224 2.87 31.47 -12.90
CA ASP A 224 3.97 30.96 -13.72
C ASP A 224 3.70 29.52 -14.14
N ALA A 225 3.16 28.70 -13.23
CA ALA A 225 2.72 27.35 -13.55
C ALA A 225 1.65 27.31 -14.67
N ARG A 226 0.73 28.30 -14.71
CA ARG A 226 -0.27 28.44 -15.78
C ARG A 226 0.36 28.76 -17.13
N ARG A 227 1.49 29.47 -17.15
CA ARG A 227 2.20 29.87 -18.37
C ARG A 227 3.18 28.83 -18.88
N LEU A 228 3.46 27.79 -18.09
CA LEU A 228 4.36 26.72 -18.51
C LEU A 228 3.90 26.09 -19.83
N ARG A 229 4.86 25.86 -20.70
CA ARG A 229 4.66 24.97 -21.84
C ARG A 229 4.67 23.54 -21.33
N ILE A 230 3.49 22.93 -21.24
CA ILE A 230 3.33 21.56 -20.74
C ILE A 230 3.74 20.61 -21.87
N VAL A 231 4.87 19.95 -21.68
CA VAL A 231 5.46 18.97 -22.60
C VAL A 231 6.06 17.81 -21.80
N PRO A 232 6.18 16.61 -22.37
CA PRO A 232 6.93 15.53 -21.72
C PRO A 232 8.40 15.91 -21.51
N VAL A 233 8.96 15.63 -20.33
CA VAL A 233 10.31 15.97 -19.93
C VAL A 233 11.17 14.73 -19.69
N LEU A 234 12.48 14.85 -19.90
CA LEU A 234 13.44 13.79 -19.59
C LEU A 234 13.75 13.83 -18.10
N LEU A 235 13.38 12.81 -17.36
CA LEU A 235 13.71 12.64 -15.95
C LEU A 235 14.33 11.26 -15.73
N LYS A 236 15.10 11.15 -14.64
CA LYS A 236 15.61 9.87 -14.13
C LYS A 236 14.76 9.41 -12.94
N GLY A 237 14.51 8.14 -12.83
CA GLY A 237 13.77 7.52 -11.73
C GLY A 237 12.64 6.63 -12.20
N ALA A 238 12.07 5.86 -11.30
CA ALA A 238 10.97 4.95 -11.59
C ALA A 238 9.71 5.69 -12.07
N ARG A 239 8.99 5.12 -13.06
CA ARG A 239 7.74 5.68 -13.60
C ARG A 239 6.56 5.16 -12.80
N ASN A 240 6.51 5.50 -11.51
CA ASN A 240 5.60 4.91 -10.53
C ASN A 240 4.67 5.93 -9.84
N ALA A 241 4.50 7.13 -10.41
CA ALA A 241 3.71 8.16 -9.74
C ALA A 241 2.21 7.88 -9.78
N ILE A 242 1.60 7.64 -10.95
CA ILE A 242 0.14 7.57 -11.08
C ILE A 242 -0.38 6.25 -11.69
N PRO A 243 -1.35 5.58 -11.01
CA PRO A 243 -1.88 5.84 -9.66
C PRO A 243 -0.88 5.51 -8.56
N SER A 244 -0.95 6.16 -7.40
CA SER A 244 -0.09 5.82 -6.27
C SER A 244 -0.40 4.42 -5.74
N LEU A 245 0.55 3.47 -5.89
CA LEU A 245 0.35 2.10 -5.39
C LEU A 245 0.43 2.04 -3.87
N HIS A 246 1.28 2.83 -3.21
CA HIS A 246 1.30 2.88 -1.75
C HIS A 246 -0.04 3.32 -1.18
N MET A 247 -0.65 4.36 -1.76
CA MET A 247 -2.00 4.78 -1.38
C MET A 247 -3.03 3.69 -1.66
N THR A 248 -2.94 3.02 -2.81
CA THR A 248 -3.82 1.91 -3.17
C THR A 248 -3.72 0.76 -2.16
N TRP A 249 -2.52 0.34 -1.80
CA TRP A 249 -2.31 -0.74 -0.84
C TRP A 249 -2.86 -0.41 0.56
N VAL A 250 -2.62 0.79 1.07
CA VAL A 250 -3.16 1.16 2.39
C VAL A 250 -4.68 1.32 2.37
N LEU A 251 -5.27 1.78 1.26
CA LEU A 251 -6.72 1.81 1.09
C LEU A 251 -7.31 0.40 1.10
N LEU A 252 -6.71 -0.54 0.35
CA LEU A 252 -7.15 -1.93 0.33
C LEU A 252 -7.04 -2.59 1.71
N ILE A 253 -5.94 -2.36 2.45
CA ILE A 253 -5.75 -2.83 3.82
C ILE A 253 -6.85 -2.26 4.74
N TRP A 254 -7.06 -0.94 4.69
CA TRP A 254 -8.07 -0.28 5.51
C TRP A 254 -9.50 -0.73 5.15
N TRP A 255 -9.82 -0.85 3.87
CA TRP A 255 -11.12 -1.30 3.41
C TRP A 255 -11.42 -2.74 3.85
N ASN A 256 -10.43 -3.62 3.77
CA ASN A 256 -10.57 -5.00 4.21
C ASN A 256 -10.43 -5.18 5.73
N SER A 257 -10.04 -4.16 6.49
CA SER A 257 -10.06 -4.20 7.95
C SER A 257 -11.47 -4.05 8.54
N ARG A 258 -12.47 -3.72 7.72
CA ARG A 258 -13.87 -3.58 8.16
C ARG A 258 -14.40 -4.93 8.65
N GLY A 259 -15.09 -4.90 9.80
CA GLY A 259 -15.56 -6.12 10.48
C GLY A 259 -14.51 -6.74 11.42
N LEU A 260 -13.25 -6.33 11.33
CA LEU A 260 -12.20 -6.74 12.26
C LEU A 260 -12.23 -5.90 13.56
N PRO A 261 -11.51 -6.33 14.62
CA PRO A 261 -11.43 -5.58 15.88
C PRO A 261 -11.03 -4.12 15.68
N ARG A 262 -11.55 -3.24 16.53
CA ARG A 262 -11.35 -1.77 16.40
C ARG A 262 -9.87 -1.38 16.35
N TRP A 263 -9.01 -2.05 17.12
CA TRP A 263 -7.57 -1.77 17.14
C TRP A 263 -6.88 -2.10 15.81
N VAL A 264 -7.28 -3.19 15.12
CA VAL A 264 -6.77 -3.53 13.78
C VAL A 264 -7.15 -2.43 12.78
N ARG A 265 -8.39 -1.98 12.85
CA ARG A 265 -8.90 -0.89 12.00
C ARG A 265 -8.18 0.44 12.27
N ALA A 266 -7.90 0.75 13.54
CA ALA A 266 -7.16 1.95 13.91
C ALA A 266 -5.73 1.92 13.37
N ILE A 267 -5.03 0.77 13.46
CA ILE A 267 -3.72 0.58 12.85
C ILE A 267 -3.79 0.77 11.34
N ALA A 268 -4.73 0.10 10.65
CA ALA A 268 -4.90 0.25 9.21
C ALA A 268 -5.15 1.71 8.79
N LEU A 269 -5.97 2.45 9.55
CA LEU A 269 -6.23 3.87 9.30
C LEU A 269 -4.98 4.74 9.54
N ALA A 270 -4.20 4.44 10.59
CA ALA A 270 -2.92 5.14 10.84
C ALA A 270 -1.96 4.97 9.64
N PHE A 271 -1.90 3.77 9.06
CA PHE A 271 -1.11 3.54 7.85
C PHE A 271 -1.60 4.39 6.66
N VAL A 272 -2.91 4.58 6.49
CA VAL A 272 -3.42 5.50 5.45
C VAL A 272 -2.88 6.92 5.67
N TRP A 273 -3.02 7.48 6.87
CA TRP A 273 -2.60 8.84 7.16
C TRP A 273 -1.10 9.06 7.01
N PHE A 274 -0.28 8.19 7.58
CA PHE A 274 1.17 8.32 7.49
C PHE A 274 1.71 8.05 6.09
N THR A 275 1.05 7.18 5.31
CA THR A 275 1.38 6.99 3.89
C THR A 275 1.08 8.25 3.07
N VAL A 276 -0.06 8.92 3.29
CA VAL A 276 -0.35 10.22 2.65
C VAL A 276 0.75 11.24 2.97
N LEU A 277 1.13 11.35 4.25
CA LEU A 277 2.20 12.26 4.65
C LEU A 277 3.54 11.89 4.01
N ALA A 278 3.90 10.60 4.03
CA ALA A 278 5.16 10.16 3.45
C ALA A 278 5.23 10.39 1.94
N THR A 279 4.25 9.91 1.18
CA THR A 279 4.24 9.98 -0.29
C THR A 279 4.30 11.43 -0.81
N LEU A 280 3.51 12.32 -0.21
CA LEU A 280 3.51 13.74 -0.58
C LEU A 280 4.76 14.45 -0.05
N GLY A 281 5.15 14.17 1.18
CA GLY A 281 6.24 14.87 1.83
C GLY A 281 7.63 14.51 1.31
N THR A 282 7.85 13.27 0.85
CA THR A 282 9.08 12.88 0.14
C THR A 282 9.13 13.42 -1.28
N GLY A 283 7.98 13.81 -1.85
CA GLY A 283 7.88 14.25 -3.23
C GLY A 283 7.87 13.12 -4.25
N GLU A 284 7.62 11.89 -3.82
CA GLU A 284 7.46 10.73 -4.73
C GLU A 284 6.13 10.78 -5.50
N HIS A 285 5.14 11.54 -4.98
CA HIS A 285 3.82 11.64 -5.59
C HIS A 285 3.30 13.08 -5.66
N TYR A 286 2.57 13.38 -6.73
CA TYR A 286 1.65 14.51 -6.82
C TYR A 286 0.39 14.22 -6.04
N PHE A 287 -0.35 15.25 -5.64
CA PHE A 287 -1.61 15.04 -4.92
C PHE A 287 -2.65 14.29 -5.76
N VAL A 288 -2.68 14.56 -7.07
CA VAL A 288 -3.58 13.86 -8.00
C VAL A 288 -3.34 12.34 -8.04
N ASP A 289 -2.12 11.88 -7.83
CA ASP A 289 -1.78 10.45 -7.83
C ASP A 289 -2.53 9.69 -6.73
N LEU A 290 -2.66 10.34 -5.55
CA LEU A 290 -3.41 9.82 -4.42
C LEU A 290 -4.92 9.83 -4.67
N VAL A 291 -5.42 10.84 -5.38
CA VAL A 291 -6.83 10.91 -5.78
C VAL A 291 -7.19 9.77 -6.72
N VAL A 292 -6.37 9.53 -7.74
CA VAL A 292 -6.59 8.45 -8.72
C VAL A 292 -6.42 7.06 -8.10
N ALA A 293 -5.70 6.95 -7.00
CA ALA A 293 -5.62 5.71 -6.24
C ALA A 293 -6.97 5.23 -5.68
N PHE A 294 -7.96 6.11 -5.44
CA PHE A 294 -9.29 5.69 -4.95
C PHE A 294 -10.08 4.85 -5.96
N PRO A 295 -10.34 5.34 -7.20
CA PRO A 295 -11.03 4.53 -8.19
C PRO A 295 -10.21 3.30 -8.61
N PHE A 296 -8.88 3.41 -8.67
CA PHE A 296 -8.01 2.26 -8.93
C PHE A 296 -8.12 1.20 -7.82
N SER A 297 -8.12 1.59 -6.55
CA SER A 297 -8.33 0.68 -5.42
C SER A 297 -9.71 0.00 -5.48
N LEU A 298 -10.74 0.74 -5.90
CA LEU A 298 -12.09 0.21 -6.06
C LEU A 298 -12.13 -0.86 -7.16
N MET A 299 -11.48 -0.62 -8.29
CA MET A 299 -11.34 -1.59 -9.38
C MET A 299 -10.70 -2.88 -8.87
N VAL A 300 -9.55 -2.78 -8.18
CA VAL A 300 -8.83 -3.94 -7.61
C VAL A 300 -9.68 -4.65 -6.57
N GLN A 301 -10.33 -3.91 -5.66
CA GLN A 301 -11.20 -4.49 -4.64
C GLN A 301 -12.36 -5.28 -5.24
N ALA A 302 -12.98 -4.73 -6.30
CA ALA A 302 -14.07 -5.41 -6.99
C ALA A 302 -13.58 -6.66 -7.75
N LEU A 303 -12.40 -6.57 -8.39
CA LEU A 303 -11.78 -7.71 -9.09
C LEU A 303 -11.53 -8.88 -8.12
N CYS A 304 -11.05 -8.60 -6.91
CA CYS A 304 -10.68 -9.59 -5.90
C CYS A 304 -11.82 -9.93 -4.92
N SER A 305 -13.04 -9.45 -5.12
CA SER A 305 -14.21 -9.78 -4.28
C SER A 305 -14.83 -11.14 -4.69
N TYR A 306 -14.10 -12.22 -4.46
CA TYR A 306 -14.49 -13.58 -4.91
C TYR A 306 -15.74 -14.15 -4.22
N SER A 307 -16.13 -13.61 -3.06
CA SER A 307 -17.38 -13.99 -2.38
C SER A 307 -18.65 -13.59 -3.15
N LEU A 308 -18.51 -12.72 -4.15
CA LEU A 308 -19.60 -12.32 -5.04
C LEU A 308 -19.30 -12.80 -6.47
N PRO A 309 -20.25 -13.38 -7.20
CA PRO A 309 -20.06 -13.68 -8.62
C PRO A 309 -19.87 -12.38 -9.41
N PHE A 310 -19.12 -12.41 -10.52
CA PHE A 310 -18.89 -11.21 -11.33
C PHE A 310 -20.18 -10.65 -11.99
N ARG A 311 -21.21 -11.49 -12.11
CA ARG A 311 -22.56 -11.09 -12.55
C ARG A 311 -23.31 -10.24 -11.52
N ASN A 312 -22.85 -10.18 -10.26
CA ASN A 312 -23.46 -9.30 -9.25
C ASN A 312 -23.33 -7.85 -9.69
N GLY A 313 -24.46 -7.12 -9.69
CA GLY A 313 -24.54 -5.74 -10.19
C GLY A 313 -23.59 -4.79 -9.46
N GLU A 314 -23.48 -4.90 -8.11
CA GLU A 314 -22.62 -4.02 -7.32
C GLU A 314 -21.15 -4.29 -7.60
N ARG A 315 -20.74 -5.56 -7.73
CA ARG A 315 -19.37 -5.93 -8.07
C ARG A 315 -18.99 -5.41 -9.45
N ARG A 316 -19.86 -5.61 -10.43
CA ARG A 316 -19.64 -5.13 -11.81
C ARG A 316 -19.60 -3.61 -11.87
N THR A 317 -20.53 -2.93 -11.19
CA THR A 317 -20.56 -1.45 -11.14
C THR A 317 -19.27 -0.91 -10.51
N ALA A 318 -18.83 -1.45 -9.38
CA ALA A 318 -17.61 -1.03 -8.72
C ALA A 318 -16.37 -1.25 -9.61
N PHE A 319 -16.29 -2.38 -10.30
CA PHE A 319 -15.19 -2.67 -11.23
C PHE A 319 -15.17 -1.71 -12.42
N LEU A 320 -16.30 -1.56 -13.11
CA LEU A 320 -16.40 -0.69 -14.28
C LEU A 320 -16.20 0.78 -13.91
N PHE A 321 -16.84 1.26 -12.84
CA PHE A 321 -16.67 2.62 -12.36
C PHE A 321 -15.20 2.90 -12.01
N GLY A 322 -14.56 2.04 -11.22
CA GLY A 322 -13.15 2.19 -10.86
C GLY A 322 -12.25 2.25 -12.08
N THR A 323 -12.45 1.34 -13.05
CA THR A 323 -11.68 1.30 -14.30
C THR A 323 -11.88 2.57 -15.13
N PHE A 324 -13.13 2.94 -15.43
CA PHE A 324 -13.42 4.08 -16.28
C PHE A 324 -12.96 5.40 -15.67
N VAL A 325 -13.19 5.62 -14.37
CA VAL A 325 -12.77 6.86 -13.71
C VAL A 325 -11.24 6.95 -13.68
N THR A 326 -10.52 5.84 -13.44
CA THR A 326 -9.05 5.84 -13.53
C THR A 326 -8.59 6.22 -14.94
N LEU A 327 -9.14 5.59 -15.98
CA LEU A 327 -8.80 5.90 -17.38
C LEU A 327 -9.16 7.34 -17.77
N ILE A 328 -10.31 7.86 -17.33
CA ILE A 328 -10.71 9.25 -17.55
C ILE A 328 -9.70 10.21 -16.94
N TRP A 329 -9.24 9.96 -15.71
CA TRP A 329 -8.20 10.78 -15.09
C TRP A 329 -6.92 10.80 -15.91
N LEU A 330 -6.42 9.64 -16.36
CA LEU A 330 -5.22 9.59 -17.19
C LEU A 330 -5.41 10.36 -18.50
N ALA A 331 -6.56 10.22 -19.16
CA ALA A 331 -6.88 10.96 -20.38
C ALA A 331 -6.97 12.48 -20.15
N LEU A 332 -7.64 12.91 -19.10
CA LEU A 332 -7.76 14.34 -18.77
C LEU A 332 -6.40 14.96 -18.44
N LEU A 333 -5.58 14.27 -17.67
CA LEU A 333 -4.22 14.72 -17.34
C LEU A 333 -3.33 14.80 -18.59
N SER A 334 -3.48 13.86 -19.54
CA SER A 334 -2.66 13.84 -20.76
C SER A 334 -3.09 14.88 -21.80
N TYR A 335 -4.40 15.09 -21.96
CA TYR A 335 -4.93 15.83 -23.12
C TYR A 335 -5.73 17.08 -22.77
N ALA A 336 -6.19 17.24 -21.53
CA ALA A 336 -7.12 18.28 -21.15
C ALA A 336 -6.66 19.16 -19.96
N THR A 337 -5.37 19.32 -19.76
CA THR A 337 -4.79 20.08 -18.63
C THR A 337 -5.33 21.52 -18.54
N ARG A 338 -5.69 22.15 -19.67
CA ARG A 338 -6.27 23.50 -19.69
C ARG A 338 -7.63 23.58 -19.00
N LEU A 339 -8.39 22.49 -18.96
CA LEU A 339 -9.70 22.42 -18.29
C LEU A 339 -9.59 22.78 -16.80
N PHE A 340 -8.53 22.32 -16.14
CA PHE A 340 -8.32 22.55 -14.72
C PHE A 340 -8.02 24.01 -14.36
N TRP A 341 -7.61 24.81 -15.36
CA TRP A 341 -7.27 26.22 -15.19
C TRP A 341 -8.46 27.18 -15.44
N ILE A 342 -9.63 26.67 -15.80
CA ILE A 342 -10.85 27.49 -15.97
C ILE A 342 -11.24 28.16 -14.65
N SER A 343 -11.27 27.38 -13.57
CA SER A 343 -11.52 27.84 -12.21
C SER A 343 -10.90 26.87 -11.21
N PRO A 344 -10.39 27.33 -10.06
CA PRO A 344 -9.91 26.44 -8.98
C PRO A 344 -10.99 25.49 -8.45
N LEU A 345 -12.26 25.84 -8.62
CA LEU A 345 -13.39 24.98 -8.21
C LEU A 345 -13.49 23.70 -9.06
N VAL A 346 -13.05 23.74 -10.33
CA VAL A 346 -13.14 22.58 -11.22
C VAL A 346 -12.29 21.41 -10.70
N PRO A 347 -10.96 21.53 -10.48
CA PRO A 347 -10.17 20.41 -9.97
C PRO A 347 -10.62 19.96 -8.58
N TRP A 348 -11.00 20.87 -7.67
CA TRP A 348 -11.53 20.49 -6.37
C TRP A 348 -12.86 19.72 -6.46
N ALA A 349 -13.80 20.15 -7.29
CA ALA A 349 -15.04 19.42 -7.50
C ALA A 349 -14.80 18.02 -8.08
N MET A 350 -13.87 17.87 -9.01
CA MET A 350 -13.48 16.59 -9.59
C MET A 350 -12.85 15.66 -8.53
N ILE A 351 -11.98 16.18 -7.67
CA ILE A 351 -11.38 15.42 -6.56
C ILE A 351 -12.48 14.91 -5.62
N ILE A 352 -13.33 15.81 -5.14
CA ILE A 352 -14.41 15.48 -4.20
C ILE A 352 -15.36 14.44 -4.84
N ALA A 353 -15.76 14.65 -6.10
CA ALA A 353 -16.62 13.72 -6.80
C ALA A 353 -15.96 12.33 -6.94
N THR A 354 -14.68 12.28 -7.34
CA THR A 354 -13.94 11.03 -7.51
C THR A 354 -13.84 10.24 -6.21
N VAL A 355 -13.37 10.89 -5.15
CA VAL A 355 -13.18 10.24 -3.85
C VAL A 355 -14.52 9.79 -3.26
N SER A 356 -15.52 10.69 -3.24
CA SER A 356 -16.84 10.40 -2.67
C SER A 356 -17.55 9.27 -3.42
N SER A 357 -17.53 9.29 -4.75
CA SER A 357 -18.16 8.24 -5.57
C SER A 357 -17.45 6.89 -5.42
N SER A 358 -16.11 6.89 -5.34
CA SER A 358 -15.34 5.66 -5.11
C SER A 358 -15.67 5.04 -3.74
N VAL A 359 -15.72 5.87 -2.69
CA VAL A 359 -16.11 5.43 -1.35
C VAL A 359 -17.56 4.96 -1.31
N PHE A 360 -18.46 5.65 -2.00
CA PHE A 360 -19.88 5.24 -2.11
C PHE A 360 -20.01 3.87 -2.79
N CYS A 361 -19.37 3.66 -3.94
CA CYS A 361 -19.39 2.37 -4.66
C CYS A 361 -18.76 1.25 -3.82
N TRP A 362 -17.67 1.55 -3.09
CA TRP A 362 -17.09 0.61 -2.15
C TRP A 362 -18.08 0.21 -1.04
N HIS A 363 -18.81 1.17 -0.46
CA HIS A 363 -19.82 0.88 0.55
C HIS A 363 -20.95 0.00 0.01
N ARG A 364 -21.39 0.22 -1.23
CA ARG A 364 -22.39 -0.63 -1.90
C ARG A 364 -21.85 -2.04 -2.12
N LEU A 365 -20.62 -2.17 -2.61
CA LEU A 365 -19.95 -3.46 -2.79
C LEU A 365 -19.86 -4.26 -1.49
N LEU A 366 -19.57 -3.58 -0.37
CA LEU A 366 -19.51 -4.23 0.94
C LEU A 366 -20.87 -4.72 1.43
N ARG A 367 -21.94 -3.95 1.22
CA ARG A 367 -23.30 -4.35 1.61
C ARG A 367 -23.82 -5.53 0.81
N ALA A 368 -23.34 -5.70 -0.42
CA ALA A 368 -23.72 -6.82 -1.27
C ALA A 368 -23.05 -8.14 -0.87
N ARG A 369 -21.98 -8.12 -0.05
CA ARG A 369 -21.35 -9.34 0.46
C ARG A 369 -22.33 -10.06 1.41
N PRO A 370 -22.48 -11.40 1.30
CA PRO A 370 -23.25 -12.15 2.27
C PRO A 370 -22.76 -11.84 3.68
N SER A 371 -23.68 -11.50 4.60
CA SER A 371 -23.33 -11.37 6.01
C SER A 371 -22.86 -12.74 6.50
N GLU A 372 -21.60 -12.86 6.87
CA GLU A 372 -21.13 -14.00 7.63
C GLU A 372 -21.81 -13.91 9.01
N LEU A 373 -22.93 -14.60 9.17
CA LEU A 373 -23.53 -14.81 10.50
C LEU A 373 -22.46 -15.47 11.36
N PRO A 374 -22.12 -14.91 12.53
CA PRO A 374 -21.17 -15.56 13.42
C PRO A 374 -21.72 -16.93 13.78
N ALA A 375 -20.90 -17.97 13.64
CA ALA A 375 -21.23 -19.36 13.94
C ALA A 375 -21.80 -19.57 15.37
N ARG A 376 -21.79 -18.58 16.23
CA ARG A 376 -22.41 -18.52 17.54
C ARG A 376 -23.95 -18.58 17.52
N SER A 377 -24.62 -18.16 16.43
CA SER A 377 -26.09 -18.23 16.36
C SER A 377 -26.59 -19.64 16.05
N LEU A 378 -25.82 -20.46 15.34
CA LEU A 378 -26.16 -21.85 15.07
C LEU A 378 -25.93 -22.75 16.27
N ALA A 379 -24.94 -22.50 17.09
CA ALA A 379 -24.69 -23.21 18.35
C ALA A 379 -25.75 -22.89 19.43
N ALA A 380 -26.24 -21.65 19.46
CA ALA A 380 -27.34 -21.26 20.37
C ALA A 380 -28.70 -21.84 19.94
N ALA A 381 -28.95 -21.99 18.63
CA ALA A 381 -30.16 -22.62 18.12
C ALA A 381 -30.17 -24.15 18.28
N ALA A 382 -28.97 -24.79 18.20
CA ALA A 382 -28.86 -26.24 18.45
C ALA A 382 -28.93 -26.62 19.94
N GLY A 383 -28.51 -25.71 20.85
CA GLY A 383 -28.60 -25.90 22.29
C GLY A 383 -29.98 -25.58 22.91
N ALA A 384 -30.90 -24.98 22.14
CA ALA A 384 -32.27 -24.72 22.57
C ALA A 384 -33.26 -25.78 22.09
N ALA A 385 -32.79 -26.77 21.34
CA ALA A 385 -33.61 -27.89 20.81
C ALA A 385 -33.24 -29.24 21.47
N SER A 386 -32.38 -29.26 22.46
CA SER A 386 -32.08 -30.37 23.38
C SER A 386 -32.56 -30.02 24.78
#